data_c1fa46da74bca19a9f97c64c00e5f6ae
#
_entry.id   c1fa46da74bca19a9f97c64c00e5f6ae
#
_cell.length_a   1.000
_cell.length_b   1.000
_cell.length_c   1.000
_cell.angle_alpha   90.00
_cell.angle_beta   90.00
_cell.angle_gamma   90.00
#
_symmetry.space_group_name_H-M   'P 1'
#
loop_
_entity.id
_entity.type
_entity.pdbx_description
1 polymer ?
#
loop_
_entity_poly.entity_id
_entity_poly.type
_entity_poly.pdbx_seq_one_letter_code
_entity_poly.pdbx_strand_id
1 'polypeptide(L)'
;YLSDKLATGFTKTYWSGYQFVAILPNEGVSVKDYLAQMDGESFANFLNSGEEAAVHAVMPSFKSEYSTDAMVSILKKMGIKDVFSSADADLSKMGRADGKNLFVSDMIHKTFIEVDREGTKAAAVTGVFVKATSMMPQPLNEYTVRLDRPFLYAIIDEETKIPVFIGTMMGV
;
A
#
# COMPACT_ATOMS: atom_id res chain seq x y z
N TYR A 1 -1.53 -1.88 -16.27
CA TYR A 1 -1.17 -3.25 -15.96
C TYR A 1 0.27 -3.32 -15.45
N LEU A 2 0.52 -4.15 -14.46
CA LEU A 2 1.84 -4.38 -13.87
C LEU A 2 2.20 -5.87 -14.03
N SER A 3 3.47 -6.17 -14.32
CA SER A 3 3.89 -7.57 -14.43
C SER A 3 5.40 -7.70 -14.30
N ASP A 4 5.84 -8.73 -13.56
CA ASP A 4 7.21 -9.21 -13.52
C ASP A 4 7.25 -10.75 -13.56
N LYS A 5 8.39 -11.34 -13.21
CA LYS A 5 8.57 -12.81 -13.21
C LYS A 5 7.78 -13.52 -12.12
N LEU A 6 7.41 -12.83 -11.04
CA LEU A 6 6.84 -13.42 -9.83
C LEU A 6 5.40 -13.01 -9.57
N ALA A 7 4.92 -11.92 -10.18
CA ALA A 7 3.59 -11.39 -9.92
C ALA A 7 3.02 -10.65 -11.12
N THR A 8 1.70 -10.54 -11.13
CA THR A 8 0.94 -9.62 -11.97
C THR A 8 0.16 -8.65 -11.10
N GLY A 9 -0.29 -7.53 -11.67
CA GLY A 9 -1.04 -6.56 -10.90
C GLY A 9 -1.64 -5.45 -11.74
N PHE A 10 -2.21 -4.48 -11.06
CA PHE A 10 -2.71 -3.27 -11.69
C PHE A 10 -2.67 -2.09 -10.74
N THR A 11 -2.70 -0.90 -11.30
CA THR A 11 -2.94 0.35 -10.57
C THR A 11 -4.28 0.95 -10.96
N LYS A 12 -4.92 1.62 -10.00
CA LYS A 12 -6.11 2.42 -10.22
C LYS A 12 -5.94 3.76 -9.54
N THR A 13 -5.89 4.84 -10.33
CA THR A 13 -5.72 6.19 -9.80
C THR A 13 -6.99 6.69 -9.13
N TYR A 14 -6.82 7.34 -7.98
CA TYR A 14 -7.85 8.11 -7.29
C TYR A 14 -7.75 9.61 -7.65
N TRP A 15 -8.81 10.35 -7.40
CA TRP A 15 -8.84 11.79 -7.65
C TRP A 15 -7.90 12.62 -6.77
N SER A 16 -7.40 12.03 -5.70
CA SER A 16 -6.65 12.74 -4.64
C SER A 16 -5.13 12.69 -4.78
N GLY A 17 -4.60 12.26 -5.93
CA GLY A 17 -3.15 12.09 -6.13
C GLY A 17 -2.61 10.78 -5.52
N TYR A 18 -3.48 9.82 -5.25
CA TYR A 18 -3.11 8.49 -4.79
C TYR A 18 -3.51 7.43 -5.81
N GLN A 19 -2.86 6.28 -5.75
CA GLN A 19 -3.19 5.10 -6.55
C GLN A 19 -3.41 3.88 -5.65
N PHE A 20 -4.46 3.13 -5.94
CA PHE A 20 -4.59 1.77 -5.45
C PHE A 20 -3.72 0.85 -6.31
N VAL A 21 -2.99 -0.04 -5.66
CA VAL A 21 -2.17 -1.08 -6.30
C VAL A 21 -2.63 -2.42 -5.80
N ALA A 22 -2.86 -3.36 -6.71
CA ALA A 22 -3.02 -4.77 -6.38
C ALA A 22 -1.88 -5.56 -6.98
N ILE A 23 -1.31 -6.49 -6.21
CA ILE A 23 -0.20 -7.36 -6.62
C ILE A 23 -0.60 -8.80 -6.33
N LEU A 24 -0.74 -9.59 -7.37
CA LEU A 24 -1.12 -10.99 -7.33
C LEU A 24 0.11 -11.85 -7.64
N PRO A 25 0.71 -12.52 -6.65
CA PRO A 25 1.79 -13.48 -6.93
C PRO A 25 1.33 -14.54 -7.93
N ASN A 26 2.22 -14.95 -8.82
CA ASN A 26 1.94 -15.96 -9.84
C ASN A 26 1.60 -17.31 -9.18
N GLU A 27 0.95 -18.20 -9.93
CA GLU A 27 0.64 -19.53 -9.45
C GLU A 27 1.91 -20.26 -8.96
N GLY A 28 1.81 -20.88 -7.78
CA GLY A 28 2.94 -21.53 -7.13
C GLY A 28 3.82 -20.61 -6.27
N VAL A 29 3.61 -19.28 -6.30
CA VAL A 29 4.31 -18.33 -5.44
C VAL A 29 3.38 -17.92 -4.30
N SER A 30 3.75 -18.23 -3.06
CA SER A 30 2.96 -17.76 -1.92
C SER A 30 3.19 -16.27 -1.66
N VAL A 31 2.20 -15.59 -1.07
CA VAL A 31 2.36 -14.18 -0.61
C VAL A 31 3.56 -14.05 0.32
N LYS A 32 3.78 -15.04 1.19
CA LYS A 32 4.91 -15.06 2.11
C LYS A 32 6.26 -15.10 1.38
N ASP A 33 6.38 -15.97 0.37
CA ASP A 33 7.63 -16.11 -0.40
C ASP A 33 7.87 -14.89 -1.28
N TYR A 34 6.81 -14.29 -1.81
CA TYR A 34 6.88 -13.03 -2.55
C TYR A 34 7.37 -11.90 -1.65
N LEU A 35 6.78 -11.73 -0.46
CA LEU A 35 7.20 -10.72 0.52
C LEU A 35 8.63 -10.93 1.04
N ALA A 36 9.09 -12.17 1.15
CA ALA A 36 10.46 -12.46 1.58
C ALA A 36 11.53 -11.97 0.58
N GLN A 37 11.14 -11.75 -0.67
CA GLN A 37 12.00 -11.25 -1.73
C GLN A 37 11.76 -9.76 -2.06
N MET A 38 10.74 -9.16 -1.44
CA MET A 38 10.35 -7.77 -1.67
C MET A 38 11.10 -6.85 -0.72
N ASP A 39 11.77 -5.87 -1.28
CA ASP A 39 12.28 -4.69 -0.59
C ASP A 39 11.78 -3.41 -1.28
N GLY A 40 12.24 -2.24 -0.84
CA GLY A 40 11.80 -0.98 -1.42
C GLY A 40 12.17 -0.82 -2.89
N GLU A 41 13.31 -1.36 -3.31
CA GLU A 41 13.79 -1.28 -4.69
C GLU A 41 12.97 -2.20 -5.60
N SER A 42 12.78 -3.46 -5.22
CA SER A 42 11.96 -4.41 -5.99
C SER A 42 10.51 -3.98 -6.09
N PHE A 43 9.94 -3.38 -5.02
CA PHE A 43 8.60 -2.79 -5.07
C PHE A 43 8.53 -1.63 -6.07
N ALA A 44 9.50 -0.70 -6.04
CA ALA A 44 9.57 0.40 -6.99
C ALA A 44 9.75 -0.10 -8.43
N ASN A 45 10.60 -1.10 -8.65
CA ASN A 45 10.80 -1.71 -9.96
C ASN A 45 9.52 -2.38 -10.48
N PHE A 46 8.76 -3.04 -9.61
CA PHE A 46 7.46 -3.61 -9.98
C PHE A 46 6.46 -2.53 -10.39
N LEU A 47 6.37 -1.42 -9.66
CA LEU A 47 5.52 -0.29 -10.05
C LEU A 47 5.94 0.35 -11.38
N ASN A 48 7.24 0.42 -11.65
CA ASN A 48 7.80 0.96 -12.88
C ASN A 48 7.68 -0.01 -14.08
N SER A 49 7.34 -1.28 -13.87
CA SER A 49 7.05 -2.24 -14.95
C SER A 49 5.71 -1.96 -15.65
N GLY A 50 4.98 -0.94 -15.19
CA GLY A 50 3.64 -0.64 -15.65
C GLY A 50 3.57 -0.24 -17.12
N GLU A 51 2.57 -0.78 -17.81
CA GLU A 51 2.14 -0.34 -19.14
C GLU A 51 0.70 0.18 -19.11
N GLU A 52 0.42 1.16 -19.95
CA GLU A 52 -0.94 1.64 -20.13
C GLU A 52 -1.74 0.58 -20.90
N ALA A 53 -2.77 0.04 -20.26
CA ALA A 53 -3.57 -1.05 -20.79
C ALA A 53 -5.02 -0.97 -20.29
N ALA A 54 -5.93 -1.62 -21.02
CA ALA A 54 -7.28 -1.86 -20.54
C ALA A 54 -7.25 -3.07 -19.59
N VAL A 55 -7.45 -2.84 -18.28
CA VAL A 55 -7.41 -3.91 -17.29
C VAL A 55 -8.81 -4.25 -16.81
N HIS A 56 -9.24 -5.49 -17.06
CA HIS A 56 -10.43 -6.09 -16.49
C HIS A 56 -10.09 -6.67 -15.10
N ALA A 57 -10.16 -5.81 -14.08
CA ALA A 57 -9.88 -6.19 -12.71
C ALA A 57 -11.09 -6.88 -12.08
N VAL A 58 -10.91 -8.12 -11.64
CA VAL A 58 -11.88 -8.87 -10.85
C VAL A 58 -11.32 -9.03 -9.44
N MET A 59 -11.95 -8.39 -8.47
CA MET A 59 -11.49 -8.40 -7.09
C MET A 59 -12.66 -8.54 -6.11
N PRO A 60 -12.46 -9.21 -4.97
CA PRO A 60 -13.48 -9.27 -3.92
C PRO A 60 -13.66 -7.89 -3.28
N SER A 61 -14.86 -7.62 -2.78
CA SER A 61 -15.02 -6.59 -1.76
C SER A 61 -14.46 -7.11 -0.45
N PHE A 62 -13.67 -6.32 0.25
CA PHE A 62 -13.05 -6.76 1.50
C PHE A 62 -12.92 -5.64 2.52
N LYS A 63 -12.84 -6.06 3.78
CA LYS A 63 -12.46 -5.21 4.91
C LYS A 63 -11.26 -5.85 5.59
N SER A 64 -10.32 -5.02 6.00
CA SER A 64 -9.17 -5.47 6.78
C SER A 64 -8.95 -4.52 7.93
N GLU A 65 -8.86 -5.10 9.12
CA GLU A 65 -8.48 -4.40 10.34
C GLU A 65 -7.20 -5.04 10.87
N TYR A 66 -6.27 -4.20 11.27
CA TYR A 66 -5.04 -4.65 11.90
C TYR A 66 -4.74 -3.79 13.12
N SER A 67 -4.31 -4.42 14.20
CA SER A 67 -3.86 -3.74 15.40
C SER A 67 -2.64 -4.45 15.96
N THR A 68 -1.64 -3.68 16.36
CA THR A 68 -0.44 -4.22 17.02
C THR A 68 0.04 -3.28 18.12
N ASP A 69 0.53 -3.86 19.21
CA ASP A 69 1.28 -3.23 20.29
C ASP A 69 2.79 -3.46 20.14
N ALA A 70 3.21 -4.24 19.16
CA ALA A 70 4.62 -4.53 18.89
C ALA A 70 5.38 -3.40 18.19
N MET A 71 4.75 -2.23 17.96
CA MET A 71 5.31 -1.15 17.14
C MET A 71 6.64 -0.63 17.70
N VAL A 72 6.78 -0.50 19.02
CA VAL A 72 8.04 -0.08 19.67
C VAL A 72 9.19 -1.04 19.30
N SER A 73 8.94 -2.35 19.33
CA SER A 73 9.97 -3.34 19.00
C SER A 73 10.35 -3.32 17.52
N ILE A 74 9.37 -3.09 16.64
CA ILE A 74 9.56 -2.96 15.18
C ILE A 74 10.42 -1.73 14.88
N LEU A 75 10.06 -0.58 15.41
CA LEU A 75 10.78 0.67 15.18
C LEU A 75 12.21 0.64 15.73
N LYS A 76 12.42 -0.01 16.90
CA LYS A 76 13.76 -0.24 17.44
C LYS A 76 14.64 -1.09 16.51
N LYS A 77 14.08 -2.12 15.86
CA LYS A 77 14.77 -2.94 14.86
C LYS A 77 15.10 -2.14 13.59
N MET A 78 14.27 -1.17 13.24
CA MET A 78 14.49 -0.24 12.13
C MET A 78 15.51 0.87 12.47
N GLY A 79 16.02 0.91 13.70
CA GLY A 79 17.04 1.88 14.13
C GLY A 79 16.51 3.07 14.92
N ILE A 80 15.21 3.24 15.07
CA ILE A 80 14.61 4.30 15.89
C ILE A 80 14.63 3.85 17.35
N LYS A 81 15.60 4.30 18.14
CA LYS A 81 15.83 3.81 19.51
C LYS A 81 15.67 4.88 20.59
N ASP A 82 16.24 6.06 20.36
CA ASP A 82 16.41 7.08 21.40
C ASP A 82 15.07 7.58 21.94
N VAL A 83 14.07 7.77 21.09
CA VAL A 83 12.73 8.24 21.50
C VAL A 83 12.04 7.32 22.53
N PHE A 84 12.45 6.04 22.59
CA PHE A 84 11.94 5.02 23.51
C PHE A 84 12.83 4.82 24.75
N SER A 85 13.88 5.62 24.90
CA SER A 85 14.80 5.59 26.06
C SER A 85 14.51 6.75 26.98
N SER A 86 14.28 6.48 28.25
CA SER A 86 14.10 7.53 29.26
C SER A 86 15.35 8.39 29.48
N ALA A 87 16.53 7.86 29.09
CA ALA A 87 17.81 8.55 29.22
C ALA A 87 18.15 9.38 27.97
N ASP A 88 17.86 8.86 26.78
CA ASP A 88 18.36 9.40 25.52
C ASP A 88 17.30 10.19 24.73
N ALA A 89 16.01 10.07 25.08
CA ALA A 89 14.94 10.78 24.41
C ALA A 89 15.06 12.30 24.60
N ASP A 90 14.96 13.04 23.50
CA ASP A 90 14.81 14.49 23.52
C ASP A 90 13.44 14.91 22.94
N LEU A 91 12.45 14.94 23.80
CA LEU A 91 11.13 15.49 23.54
C LEU A 91 10.92 16.85 24.22
N SER A 92 12.01 17.57 24.51
CA SER A 92 12.00 18.85 25.24
C SER A 92 11.13 19.94 24.59
N LYS A 93 10.94 19.87 23.25
CA LYS A 93 10.02 20.76 22.51
C LYS A 93 8.55 20.49 22.78
N MET A 94 8.19 19.30 23.26
CA MET A 94 6.83 18.95 23.71
C MET A 94 6.58 19.36 25.15
N GLY A 95 7.63 19.36 25.99
CA GLY A 95 7.56 19.71 27.41
C GLY A 95 8.44 18.82 28.28
N ARG A 96 8.23 18.93 29.60
CA ARG A 96 8.85 18.10 30.64
C ARG A 96 7.80 17.77 31.68
N ALA A 97 7.88 16.58 32.27
CA ALA A 97 7.04 16.19 33.41
C ALA A 97 7.90 16.16 34.68
N ASP A 98 7.55 16.99 35.67
CA ASP A 98 8.26 17.10 36.94
C ASP A 98 9.80 17.28 36.78
N GLY A 99 10.21 18.10 35.79
CA GLY A 99 11.62 18.33 35.49
C GLY A 99 12.34 17.18 34.76
N LYS A 100 11.67 16.06 34.52
CA LYS A 100 12.21 14.87 33.83
C LYS A 100 11.92 14.92 32.32
N ASN A 101 12.78 14.26 31.54
CA ASN A 101 12.56 14.08 30.12
C ASN A 101 11.33 13.21 29.85
N LEU A 102 10.58 13.58 28.80
CA LEU A 102 9.55 12.73 28.24
C LEU A 102 10.19 11.71 27.29
N PHE A 103 9.61 10.53 27.24
CA PHE A 103 9.95 9.50 26.25
C PHE A 103 8.68 8.74 25.84
N VAL A 104 8.71 8.06 24.71
CA VAL A 104 7.59 7.22 24.27
C VAL A 104 7.69 5.88 24.97
N SER A 105 6.78 5.62 25.92
CA SER A 105 6.75 4.35 26.67
C SER A 105 6.09 3.22 25.91
N ASP A 106 5.08 3.55 25.09
CA ASP A 106 4.31 2.57 24.32
C ASP A 106 3.74 3.20 23.03
N MET A 107 3.43 2.35 22.06
CA MET A 107 2.85 2.77 20.77
C MET A 107 1.89 1.69 20.26
N ILE A 108 0.67 2.10 19.97
CA ILE A 108 -0.34 1.24 19.34
C ILE A 108 -0.53 1.70 17.89
N HIS A 109 -0.46 0.77 16.97
CA HIS A 109 -0.75 1.02 15.57
C HIS A 109 -2.03 0.28 15.17
N LYS A 110 -3.00 1.02 14.65
CA LYS A 110 -4.26 0.46 14.15
C LYS A 110 -4.51 0.95 12.74
N THR A 111 -4.91 0.03 11.88
CA THR A 111 -5.29 0.34 10.50
C THR A 111 -6.65 -0.27 10.18
N PHE A 112 -7.38 0.41 9.30
CA PHE A 112 -8.63 -0.07 8.74
C PHE A 112 -8.66 0.28 7.25
N ILE A 113 -9.08 -0.66 6.43
CA ILE A 113 -9.36 -0.44 5.02
C ILE A 113 -10.64 -1.20 4.64
N GLU A 114 -11.48 -0.55 3.86
CA GLU A 114 -12.65 -1.15 3.23
C GLU A 114 -12.61 -0.86 1.74
N VAL A 115 -12.69 -1.90 0.94
CA VAL A 115 -12.69 -1.82 -0.53
C VAL A 115 -13.95 -2.50 -1.03
N ASP A 116 -14.77 -1.77 -1.77
CA ASP A 116 -16.01 -2.24 -2.35
C ASP A 116 -16.17 -1.80 -3.81
N ARG A 117 -17.36 -2.04 -4.40
CA ARG A 117 -17.66 -1.68 -5.80
C ARG A 117 -17.69 -0.17 -6.05
N GLU A 118 -17.92 0.63 -5.02
CA GLU A 118 -17.99 2.09 -5.11
C GLU A 118 -16.59 2.71 -4.99
N GLY A 119 -15.62 1.95 -4.52
CA GLY A 119 -14.23 2.37 -4.36
C GLY A 119 -13.63 1.94 -3.03
N THR A 120 -12.56 2.62 -2.63
CA THR A 120 -12.00 2.48 -1.29
C THR A 120 -12.58 3.59 -0.43
N LYS A 121 -13.19 3.25 0.70
CA LYS A 121 -13.70 4.28 1.63
C LYS A 121 -12.55 5.01 2.33
N ALA A 122 -11.90 5.82 1.56
CA ALA A 122 -11.10 6.95 2.00
C ALA A 122 -11.37 8.15 1.08
N ALA A 123 -11.96 7.93 -0.11
CA ALA A 123 -12.48 8.99 -1.00
C ALA A 123 -13.30 8.38 -2.15
N ALA A 124 -14.62 8.34 -2.03
CA ALA A 124 -15.48 7.99 -3.14
C ALA A 124 -15.90 9.25 -3.90
N VAL A 125 -15.39 9.43 -5.11
CA VAL A 125 -16.03 10.28 -6.11
C VAL A 125 -15.94 9.57 -7.46
N THR A 126 -17.09 9.18 -7.99
CA THR A 126 -17.23 8.61 -9.33
C THR A 126 -17.11 9.74 -10.35
N GLY A 127 -16.02 9.79 -11.10
CA GLY A 127 -15.83 10.75 -12.18
C GLY A 127 -16.00 10.09 -13.55
N VAL A 128 -16.84 10.69 -14.35
CA VAL A 128 -16.95 10.37 -15.78
C VAL A 128 -15.94 11.23 -16.52
N PHE A 129 -14.89 10.62 -17.08
CA PHE A 129 -13.97 11.33 -17.95
C PHE A 129 -14.56 11.49 -19.34
N VAL A 130 -14.81 12.72 -19.75
CA VAL A 130 -15.03 13.07 -21.15
C VAL A 130 -13.69 13.54 -21.71
N LYS A 131 -12.97 12.67 -22.41
CA LYS A 131 -11.81 13.08 -23.22
C LYS A 131 -12.32 13.78 -24.48
N ALA A 132 -11.84 15.00 -24.69
CA ALA A 132 -12.01 15.67 -25.98
C ALA A 132 -11.18 14.91 -27.03
N THR A 133 -11.84 14.45 -28.09
CA THR A 133 -11.28 13.63 -29.15
C THR A 133 -10.60 14.48 -30.20
N SER A 134 -9.32 14.29 -30.43
CA SER A 134 -8.69 14.67 -31.73
C SER A 134 -7.54 13.75 -32.16
N MET A 135 -7.39 12.56 -31.58
CA MET A 135 -6.59 11.47 -32.15
C MET A 135 -7.36 10.17 -31.98
N MET A 136 -7.39 9.32 -33.02
CA MET A 136 -7.86 7.94 -32.87
C MET A 136 -6.96 7.27 -31.83
N PRO A 137 -7.52 6.83 -30.68
CA PRO A 137 -6.73 6.12 -29.69
C PRO A 137 -6.20 4.84 -30.35
N GLN A 138 -4.91 4.59 -30.22
CA GLN A 138 -4.40 3.25 -30.54
C GLN A 138 -5.09 2.23 -29.63
N PRO A 139 -5.46 1.05 -30.15
CA PRO A 139 -6.04 0.02 -29.31
C PRO A 139 -5.05 -0.35 -28.21
N LEU A 140 -5.46 -0.19 -26.94
CA LEU A 140 -4.68 -0.61 -25.80
C LEU A 140 -4.69 -2.14 -25.73
N ASN A 141 -3.58 -2.70 -25.22
CA ASN A 141 -3.56 -4.11 -24.80
C ASN A 141 -4.64 -4.34 -23.74
N GLU A 142 -5.28 -5.50 -23.79
CA GLU A 142 -6.30 -5.88 -22.79
C GLU A 142 -5.77 -7.00 -21.91
N TYR A 143 -5.88 -6.81 -20.59
CA TYR A 143 -5.49 -7.81 -19.60
C TYR A 143 -6.63 -8.07 -18.63
N THR A 144 -6.70 -9.30 -18.13
CA THR A 144 -7.58 -9.66 -17.02
C THR A 144 -6.73 -10.01 -15.82
N VAL A 145 -6.94 -9.29 -14.71
CA VAL A 145 -6.32 -9.59 -13.41
C VAL A 145 -7.43 -10.00 -12.46
N ARG A 146 -7.41 -11.26 -12.03
CA ARG A 146 -8.41 -11.85 -11.14
C ARG A 146 -7.78 -12.13 -9.78
N LEU A 147 -8.17 -11.37 -8.77
CA LEU A 147 -7.69 -11.53 -7.39
C LEU A 147 -8.52 -12.62 -6.68
N ASP A 148 -8.32 -13.86 -7.08
CA ASP A 148 -9.04 -15.06 -6.61
C ASP A 148 -8.22 -15.95 -5.66
N ARG A 149 -7.07 -15.47 -5.24
CA ARG A 149 -6.17 -16.08 -4.27
C ARG A 149 -5.45 -15.01 -3.47
N PRO A 150 -4.70 -15.34 -2.41
CA PRO A 150 -4.01 -14.34 -1.59
C PRO A 150 -3.21 -13.35 -2.42
N PHE A 151 -3.36 -12.05 -2.12
CA PHE A 151 -2.74 -10.95 -2.84
C PHE A 151 -2.27 -9.84 -1.90
N LEU A 152 -1.39 -8.98 -2.40
CA LEU A 152 -1.00 -7.74 -1.72
C LEU A 152 -1.80 -6.59 -2.30
N TYR A 153 -2.03 -5.59 -1.46
CA TYR A 153 -2.58 -4.31 -1.89
C TYR A 153 -1.83 -3.16 -1.23
N ALA A 154 -1.78 -2.03 -1.92
CA ALA A 154 -1.22 -0.80 -1.38
C ALA A 154 -2.03 0.40 -1.84
N ILE A 155 -1.97 1.48 -1.07
CA ILE A 155 -2.29 2.83 -1.53
C ILE A 155 -0.95 3.57 -1.57
N ILE A 156 -0.59 4.08 -2.74
CA ILE A 156 0.66 4.80 -2.95
C ILE A 156 0.37 6.24 -3.31
N ASP A 157 1.26 7.13 -2.94
CA ASP A 157 1.31 8.48 -3.49
C ASP A 157 1.68 8.42 -4.98
N GLU A 158 0.94 9.11 -5.83
CA GLU A 158 1.09 8.99 -7.29
C GLU A 158 2.41 9.58 -7.79
N GLU A 159 2.94 10.60 -7.16
CA GLU A 159 4.15 11.29 -7.55
C GLU A 159 5.40 10.55 -7.06
N THR A 160 5.44 10.25 -5.76
CA THR A 160 6.62 9.67 -5.10
C THR A 160 6.67 8.15 -5.18
N LYS A 161 5.54 7.50 -5.50
CA LYS A 161 5.33 6.04 -5.47
C LYS A 161 5.54 5.41 -4.09
N ILE A 162 5.59 6.22 -3.04
CA ILE A 162 5.73 5.76 -1.66
C ILE A 162 4.40 5.19 -1.17
N PRO A 163 4.38 3.98 -0.60
CA PRO A 163 3.15 3.43 -0.02
C PRO A 163 2.80 4.18 1.28
N VAL A 164 1.58 4.73 1.32
CA VAL A 164 0.98 5.31 2.53
C VAL A 164 0.14 4.27 3.28
N PHE A 165 -0.25 3.21 2.59
CA PHE A 165 -0.93 2.05 3.15
C PHE A 165 -0.50 0.80 2.38
N ILE A 166 -0.23 -0.29 3.11
CA ILE A 166 0.11 -1.59 2.51
C ILE A 166 -0.46 -2.72 3.36
N GLY A 167 -0.93 -3.76 2.71
CA GLY A 167 -1.49 -4.92 3.38
C GLY A 167 -1.56 -6.16 2.50
N THR A 168 -1.98 -7.24 3.11
CA THR A 168 -2.22 -8.52 2.43
C THR A 168 -3.64 -8.99 2.67
N MET A 169 -4.27 -9.55 1.64
CA MET A 169 -5.52 -10.28 1.75
C MET A 169 -5.20 -11.77 1.61
N MET A 170 -5.40 -12.52 2.71
CA MET A 170 -5.02 -13.93 2.80
C MET A 170 -6.19 -14.88 2.60
N GLY A 171 -7.42 -14.40 2.78
CA GLY A 171 -8.66 -15.15 2.55
C GLY A 171 -9.44 -14.48 1.42
N VAL A 172 -9.59 -15.16 0.30
CA VAL A 172 -10.37 -14.72 -0.86
C VAL A 172 -11.46 -15.76 -1.12
#